data_d3a979dc0f0fe221806c2c9063bc9d96
#
_entry.id   d3a979dc0f0fe221806c2c9063bc9d96
#
_cell.length_a   1.000
_cell.length_b   1.000
_cell.length_c   1.000
_cell.angle_alpha   90.00
_cell.angle_beta   90.00
_cell.angle_gamma   90.00
#
_symmetry.space_group_name_H-M   'P 1'
#
loop_
_entity.id
_entity.type
_entity.pdbx_description
1 polymer ?
#
loop_
_entity_poly.entity_id
_entity_poly.type
_entity_poly.pdbx_seq_one_letter_code
_entity_poly.pdbx_strand_id
1 'polypeptide(L)'
;PLVEQIELRDRNLADQLRRAATSTALNTAEGNRRDGRDRAARFRIAAGECAEAATAVQVAVDWGYIPAAASTAPLALADRLGAMLWRLRHPRR
;
A
#
# COMPACT_ATOMS: atom_id res chain seq x y z
N PRO A 1 -16.62 0.37 -5.23
CA PRO A 1 -15.30 0.17 -4.65
C PRO A 1 -14.82 1.37 -3.84
N LEU A 2 -13.88 1.10 -2.97
CA LEU A 2 -13.37 2.05 -2.00
C LEU A 2 -12.82 3.33 -2.65
N VAL A 3 -11.97 3.15 -3.66
CA VAL A 3 -11.32 4.29 -4.33
C VAL A 3 -12.35 5.20 -4.98
N GLU A 4 -13.38 4.63 -5.58
CA GLU A 4 -14.42 5.41 -6.23
C GLU A 4 -15.24 6.21 -5.23
N GLN A 5 -15.49 5.66 -4.04
CA GLN A 5 -16.16 6.39 -2.97
C GLN A 5 -15.33 7.58 -2.51
N ILE A 6 -14.03 7.39 -2.37
CA ILE A 6 -13.12 8.47 -2.00
C ILE A 6 -13.10 9.53 -3.09
N GLU A 7 -13.04 9.10 -4.35
CA GLU A 7 -12.96 10.02 -5.49
C GLU A 7 -14.14 11.00 -5.54
N LEU A 8 -15.32 10.55 -5.14
CA LEU A 8 -16.50 11.40 -5.09
C LEU A 8 -16.34 12.57 -4.14
N ARG A 9 -15.50 12.44 -3.13
CA ARG A 9 -15.29 13.43 -2.09
C ARG A 9 -13.93 14.13 -2.20
N ASP A 10 -12.91 13.43 -2.69
CA ASP A 10 -11.54 13.95 -2.72
C ASP A 10 -10.76 13.24 -3.83
N ARG A 11 -10.68 13.89 -4.98
CA ARG A 11 -10.00 13.35 -6.14
C ARG A 11 -8.49 13.18 -5.91
N ASN A 12 -7.87 14.13 -5.23
CA ASN A 12 -6.44 14.07 -4.95
C ASN A 12 -6.09 12.87 -4.08
N LEU A 13 -6.88 12.64 -3.04
CA LEU A 13 -6.64 11.50 -2.15
C LEU A 13 -6.84 10.18 -2.89
N ALA A 14 -7.88 10.09 -3.72
CA ALA A 14 -8.11 8.90 -4.54
C ALA A 14 -6.94 8.63 -5.49
N ASP A 15 -6.41 9.68 -6.12
CA ASP A 15 -5.27 9.55 -7.02
C ASP A 15 -4.01 9.09 -6.28
N GLN A 16 -3.77 9.64 -5.09
CA GLN A 16 -2.65 9.21 -4.25
C GLN A 16 -2.77 7.74 -3.87
N LEU A 17 -3.98 7.30 -3.50
CA LEU A 17 -4.22 5.90 -3.17
C LEU A 17 -3.99 4.99 -4.37
N ARG A 18 -4.48 5.35 -5.55
CA ARG A 18 -4.26 4.58 -6.77
C ARG A 18 -2.77 4.45 -7.08
N ARG A 19 -2.04 5.56 -7.02
CA ARG A 19 -0.61 5.55 -7.32
C ARG A 19 0.16 4.70 -6.32
N ALA A 20 -0.13 4.85 -5.04
CA ALA A 20 0.56 4.09 -3.99
C ALA A 20 0.28 2.59 -4.12
N ALA A 21 -0.98 2.22 -4.35
CA ALA A 21 -1.35 0.81 -4.52
C ALA A 21 -0.70 0.20 -5.77
N THR A 22 -0.71 0.94 -6.87
CA THR A 22 -0.08 0.48 -8.13
C THR A 22 1.43 0.34 -7.97
N SER A 23 2.07 1.33 -7.36
CA SER A 23 3.52 1.29 -7.11
C SER A 23 3.91 0.14 -6.18
N THR A 24 3.09 -0.14 -5.16
CA THR A 24 3.29 -1.30 -4.28
C THR A 24 3.34 -2.59 -5.10
N ALA A 25 2.36 -2.80 -5.95
CA ALA A 25 2.28 -4.01 -6.78
C ALA A 25 3.46 -4.11 -7.75
N LEU A 26 3.77 -3.01 -8.44
CA LEU A 26 4.84 -3.01 -9.44
C LEU A 26 6.21 -3.25 -8.82
N ASN A 27 6.50 -2.63 -7.68
CA ASN A 27 7.79 -2.81 -7.02
C ASN A 27 7.91 -4.18 -6.37
N THR A 28 6.82 -4.75 -5.88
CA THR A 28 6.82 -6.13 -5.40
C THR A 28 7.15 -7.10 -6.53
N ALA A 29 6.53 -6.93 -7.67
CA ALA A 29 6.78 -7.77 -8.85
C ALA A 29 8.22 -7.61 -9.34
N GLU A 30 8.73 -6.37 -9.40
CA GLU A 30 10.11 -6.11 -9.81
C GLU A 30 11.11 -6.73 -8.83
N GLY A 31 10.85 -6.63 -7.53
CA GLY A 31 11.71 -7.24 -6.52
C GLY A 31 11.82 -8.75 -6.68
N ASN A 32 10.72 -9.40 -7.05
CA ASN A 32 10.72 -10.84 -7.30
C ASN A 32 11.61 -11.26 -8.48
N ARG A 33 11.88 -10.36 -9.40
CA ARG A 33 12.72 -10.62 -10.57
C ARG A 33 14.18 -10.23 -10.39
N ARG A 34 14.52 -9.63 -9.24
CA ARG A 34 15.84 -9.07 -8.98
C ARG A 34 16.55 -9.83 -7.90
N ASP A 35 17.84 -9.61 -7.78
CA ASP A 35 18.70 -10.25 -6.79
C ASP A 35 19.40 -9.21 -5.92
N GLY A 36 19.87 -9.64 -4.75
CA GLY A 36 20.76 -8.87 -3.90
C GLY A 36 20.18 -7.54 -3.46
N ARG A 37 20.99 -6.51 -3.56
CA ARG A 37 20.63 -5.16 -3.11
C ARG A 37 19.48 -4.56 -3.90
N ASP A 38 19.42 -4.86 -5.19
CA ASP A 38 18.36 -4.34 -6.06
C ASP A 38 17.01 -4.92 -5.67
N ARG A 39 16.99 -6.22 -5.35
CA ARG A 39 15.79 -6.88 -4.83
C ARG A 39 15.33 -6.23 -3.53
N ALA A 40 16.24 -6.06 -2.57
CA ALA A 40 15.93 -5.46 -1.28
C ALA A 40 15.43 -4.01 -1.44
N ALA A 41 16.05 -3.25 -2.35
CA ALA A 41 15.65 -1.87 -2.62
C ALA A 41 14.22 -1.81 -3.16
N ARG A 42 13.86 -2.72 -4.08
CA ARG A 42 12.50 -2.76 -4.63
C ARG A 42 11.46 -3.08 -3.57
N PHE A 43 11.74 -4.05 -2.70
CA PHE A 43 10.83 -4.40 -1.62
C PHE A 43 10.70 -3.27 -0.60
N ARG A 44 11.78 -2.52 -0.36
CA ARG A 44 11.72 -1.36 0.53
C ARG A 44 10.81 -0.27 -0.04
N ILE A 45 10.92 0.00 -1.35
CA ILE A 45 10.05 0.97 -2.02
C ILE A 45 8.59 0.50 -1.92
N ALA A 46 8.34 -0.78 -2.21
CA ALA A 46 7.00 -1.35 -2.12
C ALA A 46 6.43 -1.19 -0.71
N ALA A 47 7.23 -1.43 0.33
CA ALA A 47 6.79 -1.29 1.71
C ALA A 47 6.40 0.16 2.03
N GLY A 48 7.19 1.13 1.57
CA GLY A 48 6.88 2.55 1.75
C GLY A 48 5.59 2.95 1.06
N GLU A 49 5.41 2.49 -0.18
CA GLU A 49 4.18 2.76 -0.93
C GLU A 49 2.96 2.08 -0.30
N CYS A 50 3.13 0.88 0.22
CA CYS A 50 2.07 0.18 0.94
C CYS A 50 1.63 0.97 2.18
N ALA A 51 2.59 1.48 2.94
CA ALA A 51 2.29 2.32 4.11
C ALA A 51 1.57 3.61 3.69
N GLU A 52 1.97 4.21 2.58
CA GLU A 52 1.32 5.40 2.05
C GLU A 52 -0.13 5.11 1.64
N ALA A 53 -0.37 3.98 0.98
CA ALA A 53 -1.72 3.56 0.62
C ALA A 53 -2.59 3.37 1.87
N ALA A 54 -2.06 2.71 2.91
CA ALA A 54 -2.77 2.52 4.17
C ALA A 54 -3.10 3.86 4.82
N THR A 55 -2.15 4.79 4.81
CA THR A 55 -2.38 6.13 5.35
C THR A 55 -3.49 6.86 4.59
N ALA A 56 -3.51 6.75 3.26
CA ALA A 56 -4.57 7.37 2.46
C ALA A 56 -5.96 6.82 2.83
N VAL A 57 -6.05 5.52 3.05
CA VAL A 57 -7.31 4.90 3.51
C VAL A 57 -7.71 5.45 4.88
N GLN A 58 -6.76 5.55 5.81
CA GLN A 58 -7.04 6.08 7.15
C GLN A 58 -7.47 7.55 7.10
N VAL A 59 -6.83 8.36 6.27
CA VAL A 59 -7.22 9.76 6.07
C VAL A 59 -8.65 9.85 5.56
N ALA A 60 -9.04 8.97 4.63
CA ALA A 60 -10.40 8.93 4.11
C ALA A 60 -11.43 8.64 5.21
N VAL A 61 -11.10 7.76 6.15
CA VAL A 61 -11.94 7.49 7.33
C VAL A 61 -12.03 8.74 8.20
N ASP A 62 -10.88 9.33 8.50
CA ASP A 62 -10.78 10.47 9.41
C ASP A 62 -11.56 11.69 8.90
N TRP A 63 -11.58 11.90 7.59
CA TRP A 63 -12.33 12.97 6.96
C TRP A 63 -13.78 12.61 6.68
N GLY A 64 -14.19 11.39 6.98
CA GLY A 64 -15.56 10.94 6.79
C GLY A 64 -15.94 10.63 5.34
N TYR A 65 -14.95 10.41 4.48
CA TYR A 65 -15.20 10.05 3.07
C TYR A 65 -15.72 8.63 2.93
N ILE A 66 -15.30 7.75 3.82
CA ILE A 66 -15.75 6.36 3.86
C ILE A 66 -16.02 5.97 5.32
N PRO A 67 -16.92 5.02 5.57
CA PRO A 67 -17.15 4.53 6.93
C PRO A 67 -15.95 3.71 7.41
N ALA A 68 -15.69 3.74 8.72
CA ALA A 68 -14.58 3.00 9.32
C ALA A 68 -14.64 1.50 8.97
N ALA A 69 -15.84 0.93 8.93
CA ALA A 69 -16.01 -0.48 8.58
C ALA A 69 -15.47 -0.81 7.20
N ALA A 70 -15.53 0.12 6.25
CA ALA A 70 -15.01 -0.09 4.89
C ALA A 70 -13.49 -0.14 4.85
N SER A 71 -12.80 0.36 5.87
CA SER A 71 -11.33 0.38 5.93
C SER A 71 -10.73 -0.88 6.53
N THR A 72 -11.53 -1.72 7.19
CA THR A 72 -11.01 -2.85 7.97
C THR A 72 -10.24 -3.84 7.10
N ALA A 73 -10.83 -4.28 5.99
CA ALA A 73 -10.19 -5.26 5.11
C ALA A 73 -8.97 -4.68 4.38
N PRO A 74 -9.04 -3.47 3.79
CA PRO A 74 -7.85 -2.88 3.16
C PRO A 74 -6.70 -2.66 4.12
N LEU A 75 -6.96 -2.19 5.34
CA LEU A 75 -5.90 -1.97 6.33
C LEU A 75 -5.27 -3.27 6.81
N ALA A 76 -6.08 -4.31 7.00
CA ALA A 76 -5.58 -5.64 7.36
C ALA A 76 -4.70 -6.21 6.24
N LEU A 77 -5.11 -6.02 4.99
CA LEU A 77 -4.32 -6.47 3.83
C LEU A 77 -2.98 -5.73 3.77
N ALA A 78 -2.99 -4.42 3.99
CA ALA A 78 -1.77 -3.62 4.00
C ALA A 78 -0.81 -4.08 5.10
N ASP A 79 -1.32 -4.40 6.28
CA ASP A 79 -0.52 -4.94 7.38
C ASP A 79 0.16 -6.26 7.00
N ARG A 80 -0.60 -7.18 6.41
CA ARG A 80 -0.03 -8.47 5.99
C ARG A 80 1.01 -8.30 4.91
N LEU A 81 0.74 -7.44 3.94
CA LEU A 81 1.67 -7.18 2.85
C LEU A 81 2.94 -6.51 3.37
N GLY A 82 2.80 -5.53 4.25
CA GLY A 82 3.95 -4.88 4.89
C GLY A 82 4.83 -5.86 5.64
N ALA A 83 4.22 -6.78 6.40
CA ALA A 83 4.95 -7.82 7.12
C ALA A 83 5.67 -8.76 6.16
N MET A 84 5.01 -9.16 5.07
CA MET A 84 5.63 -10.01 4.05
C MET A 84 6.82 -9.31 3.41
N LEU A 85 6.68 -8.05 3.03
CA LEU A 85 7.75 -7.27 2.42
C LEU A 85 8.93 -7.09 3.37
N TRP A 86 8.66 -6.92 4.66
CA TRP A 86 9.72 -6.85 5.66
C TRP A 86 10.50 -8.16 5.71
N ARG A 87 9.82 -9.32 5.74
CA ARG A 87 10.47 -10.63 5.77
C ARG A 87 11.29 -10.88 4.53
N LEU A 88 10.82 -10.43 3.37
CA LEU A 88 11.55 -10.58 2.10
C LEU A 88 12.83 -9.75 2.08
N ARG A 89 12.84 -8.60 2.80
CA ARG A 89 14.04 -7.76 2.92
C ARG A 89 15.02 -8.26 3.99
N HIS A 90 14.53 -9.08 4.92
CA HIS A 90 15.30 -9.58 6.05
C HIS A 90 15.24 -11.10 6.11
N PRO A 91 15.75 -11.78 5.08
CA PRO A 91 15.64 -13.24 5.04
C PRO A 91 16.45 -13.89 6.16
N ARG A 92 15.92 -14.99 6.68
CA ARG A 92 16.65 -15.81 7.64
C ARG A 92 17.83 -16.48 6.96
N ARG A 93 18.89 -16.62 7.69
CA ARG A 93 20.06 -17.35 7.25
C ARG A 93 20.00 -18.82 7.69
#